data_179484ef126d509bddae410d4109191c
#
_entry.id   179484ef126d509bddae410d4109191c
#
_cell.length_a   1.000
_cell.length_b   1.000
_cell.length_c   1.000
_cell.angle_alpha   90.00
_cell.angle_beta   90.00
_cell.angle_gamma   90.00
#
_symmetry.space_group_name_H-M   'P 1'
#
loop_
_entity.id
_entity.type
_entity.pdbx_description
1 polymer ?
#
loop_
_entity_poly.entity_id
_entity_poly.type
_entity_poly.pdbx_seq_one_letter_code
_entity_poly.pdbx_strand_id
1 'polypeptide(L)'
;LEPRKVIELVVEKIRELIPSEAWSLMMVDEEKQELVFEAAVGAKARDVSAVRLKIGEGVAGWVAQCGKPAIVNDAPRDPRFSPRVDTRTQFETRSILCAPLVSRGRTIGVLEIINKVGGPFTRADLQLVLTLVEPCAIAIENAILFQRTEQLTITDDLTRLFNSRYLNLYLGREIKRCKRHGIPLSVIFLDLDGFKGINDQYGHLAGSGTLTEVGRILAEGVRESDILARYGGDEFVVVLPETPASGALVIAERLRRAIEEHRFLEPQGIAARISASFGISTYPDHALSPEGLIQKADQAMYRVKEREKNGIEVAV
;
A
#
# COMPACT_ATOMS: atom_id res chain seq x y z
N LEU A 1 6.74 -7.55 -6.53
CA LEU A 1 5.49 -8.17 -7.04
C LEU A 1 4.44 -8.03 -5.95
N GLU A 2 3.28 -7.47 -6.27
CA GLU A 2 2.15 -7.42 -5.33
C GLU A 2 1.70 -8.84 -4.97
N PRO A 3 1.52 -9.19 -3.68
CA PRO A 3 1.11 -10.53 -3.26
C PRO A 3 -0.12 -11.04 -4.00
N ARG A 4 -1.06 -10.13 -4.26
CA ARG A 4 -2.32 -10.42 -4.95
C ARG A 4 -2.11 -10.90 -6.39
N LYS A 5 -1.18 -10.32 -7.13
CA LYS A 5 -0.86 -10.76 -8.51
C LYS A 5 -0.23 -12.16 -8.55
N VAL A 6 0.59 -12.48 -7.54
CA VAL A 6 1.17 -13.83 -7.41
C VAL A 6 0.06 -14.84 -7.15
N ILE A 7 -0.84 -14.52 -6.23
CA ILE A 7 -2.00 -15.34 -5.90
C ILE A 7 -2.88 -15.59 -7.13
N GLU A 8 -3.25 -14.54 -7.87
CA GLU A 8 -4.10 -14.63 -9.06
C GLU A 8 -3.48 -15.54 -10.14
N LEU A 9 -2.17 -15.40 -10.40
CA LEU A 9 -1.47 -16.21 -11.40
C LEU A 9 -1.44 -17.71 -11.03
N VAL A 10 -1.16 -18.00 -9.77
CA VAL A 10 -1.13 -19.38 -9.26
C VAL A 10 -2.48 -20.04 -9.40
N VAL A 11 -3.46 -19.30 -9.00
CA VAL A 11 -4.85 -19.64 -9.00
C VAL A 11 -5.30 -19.96 -10.43
N GLU A 12 -5.01 -19.15 -11.39
CA GLU A 12 -5.34 -19.37 -12.79
C GLU A 12 -4.70 -20.65 -13.34
N LYS A 13 -3.44 -20.94 -12.98
CA LYS A 13 -2.73 -22.14 -13.43
C LYS A 13 -3.32 -23.42 -12.84
N ILE A 14 -3.69 -23.44 -11.58
CA ILE A 14 -4.33 -24.62 -10.96
C ILE A 14 -5.69 -24.91 -11.58
N ARG A 15 -6.46 -23.85 -11.91
CA ARG A 15 -7.75 -23.97 -12.57
C ARG A 15 -7.67 -24.66 -13.95
N GLU A 16 -6.62 -24.36 -14.72
CA GLU A 16 -6.38 -25.01 -16.01
C GLU A 16 -6.14 -26.53 -15.85
N LEU A 17 -5.52 -26.94 -14.76
CA LEU A 17 -5.08 -28.31 -14.53
C LEU A 17 -6.15 -29.18 -13.86
N ILE A 18 -7.00 -28.60 -13.03
CA ILE A 18 -8.06 -29.31 -12.29
C ILE A 18 -9.40 -28.59 -12.51
N PRO A 19 -10.14 -28.91 -13.58
CA PRO A 19 -11.46 -28.33 -13.82
C PRO A 19 -12.41 -28.58 -12.64
N SER A 20 -12.95 -27.49 -12.09
CA SER A 20 -13.81 -27.52 -10.91
C SER A 20 -14.78 -26.32 -10.91
N GLU A 21 -15.87 -26.39 -10.14
CA GLU A 21 -16.90 -25.36 -10.13
C GLU A 21 -16.47 -24.11 -9.39
N ALA A 22 -15.73 -24.29 -8.30
CA ALA A 22 -15.25 -23.18 -7.51
C ALA A 22 -13.94 -23.53 -6.79
N TRP A 23 -13.22 -22.49 -6.37
CA TRP A 23 -12.04 -22.59 -5.54
C TRP A 23 -11.72 -21.27 -4.88
N SER A 24 -11.01 -21.37 -3.77
CA SER A 24 -10.66 -20.23 -2.95
C SER A 24 -9.27 -20.37 -2.36
N LEU A 25 -8.60 -19.26 -2.22
CA LEU A 25 -7.39 -19.12 -1.43
C LEU A 25 -7.72 -18.28 -0.21
N MET A 26 -7.45 -18.84 0.96
CA MET A 26 -7.69 -18.19 2.24
C MET A 26 -6.36 -18.02 2.98
N MET A 27 -6.13 -16.86 3.58
CA MET A 27 -4.96 -16.59 4.40
C MET A 27 -5.32 -16.63 5.88
N VAL A 28 -4.35 -17.02 6.70
CA VAL A 28 -4.50 -17.04 8.16
C VAL A 28 -4.32 -15.62 8.71
N ASP A 29 -5.34 -15.11 9.38
CA ASP A 29 -5.24 -13.95 10.28
C ASP A 29 -4.80 -14.47 11.67
N GLU A 30 -3.50 -14.33 11.98
CA GLU A 30 -2.93 -14.82 13.23
C GLU A 30 -3.48 -14.11 14.46
N GLU A 31 -3.84 -12.82 14.36
CA GLU A 31 -4.38 -12.04 15.48
C GLU A 31 -5.79 -12.49 15.86
N LYS A 32 -6.62 -12.75 14.86
CA LYS A 32 -8.02 -13.14 15.06
C LYS A 32 -8.24 -14.64 15.09
N GLN A 33 -7.22 -15.44 14.75
CA GLN A 33 -7.31 -16.89 14.60
C GLN A 33 -8.41 -17.31 13.62
N GLU A 34 -8.46 -16.62 12.45
CA GLU A 34 -9.46 -16.82 11.41
C GLU A 34 -8.81 -16.97 10.04
N LEU A 35 -9.52 -17.64 9.12
CA LEU A 35 -9.21 -17.65 7.69
C LEU A 35 -9.98 -16.55 6.98
N VAL A 36 -9.25 -15.78 6.19
CA VAL A 36 -9.77 -14.66 5.40
C VAL A 36 -9.65 -15.02 3.92
N PHE A 37 -10.75 -14.88 3.17
CA PHE A 37 -10.72 -15.09 1.72
C PHE A 37 -9.92 -13.99 1.04
N GLU A 38 -8.82 -14.36 0.41
CA GLU A 38 -7.98 -13.46 -0.37
C GLU A 38 -8.31 -13.50 -1.85
N ALA A 39 -8.63 -14.70 -2.36
CA ALA A 39 -9.11 -14.90 -3.71
C ALA A 39 -10.18 -16.00 -3.75
N ALA A 40 -11.17 -15.82 -4.60
CA ALA A 40 -12.19 -16.82 -4.87
C ALA A 40 -12.63 -16.76 -6.34
N VAL A 41 -12.91 -17.93 -6.94
CA VAL A 41 -13.43 -18.03 -8.30
C VAL A 41 -14.59 -19.05 -8.32
N GLY A 42 -15.60 -18.75 -9.12
CA GLY A 42 -16.84 -19.52 -9.21
C GLY A 42 -18.06 -18.61 -9.19
N ALA A 43 -19.24 -19.19 -9.38
CA ALA A 43 -20.49 -18.45 -9.47
C ALA A 43 -20.80 -17.57 -8.23
N LYS A 44 -20.26 -17.91 -7.07
CA LYS A 44 -20.52 -17.26 -5.78
C LYS A 44 -19.28 -16.56 -5.18
N ALA A 45 -18.26 -16.31 -5.98
CA ALA A 45 -16.98 -15.75 -5.53
C ALA A 45 -17.12 -14.39 -4.78
N ARG A 46 -18.08 -13.55 -5.18
CA ARG A 46 -18.33 -12.25 -4.51
C ARG A 46 -18.96 -12.41 -3.14
N ASP A 47 -19.77 -13.44 -2.95
CA ASP A 47 -20.54 -13.64 -1.71
C ASP A 47 -19.66 -14.16 -0.57
N VAL A 48 -18.53 -14.86 -0.90
CA VAL A 48 -17.62 -15.42 0.10
C VAL A 48 -16.59 -14.43 0.63
N SER A 49 -16.29 -13.33 -0.06
CA SER A 49 -15.24 -12.38 0.31
C SER A 49 -15.42 -11.76 1.71
N ALA A 50 -16.67 -11.62 2.16
CA ALA A 50 -17.01 -11.11 3.49
C ALA A 50 -17.11 -12.22 4.56
N VAL A 51 -16.91 -13.47 4.21
CA VAL A 51 -16.96 -14.60 5.14
C VAL A 51 -15.63 -14.72 5.86
N ARG A 52 -15.68 -15.12 7.13
CA ARG A 52 -14.51 -15.48 7.94
C ARG A 52 -14.78 -16.85 8.54
N LEU A 53 -13.81 -17.74 8.50
CA LEU A 53 -13.88 -19.07 9.10
C LEU A 53 -12.89 -19.15 10.26
N LYS A 54 -13.31 -19.71 11.37
CA LYS A 54 -12.37 -19.92 12.49
C LYS A 54 -11.37 -21.03 12.14
N ILE A 55 -10.16 -20.94 12.67
CA ILE A 55 -9.21 -22.07 12.60
C ILE A 55 -9.84 -23.29 13.28
N GLY A 56 -9.86 -24.42 12.57
CA GLY A 56 -10.58 -25.66 12.97
C GLY A 56 -12.02 -25.74 12.46
N GLU A 57 -12.63 -24.68 11.91
CA GLU A 57 -13.99 -24.70 11.37
C GLU A 57 -14.00 -25.15 9.90
N GLY A 58 -14.77 -26.19 9.61
CA GLY A 58 -14.87 -26.73 8.26
C GLY A 58 -13.59 -27.46 7.81
N VAL A 59 -13.58 -27.96 6.57
CA VAL A 59 -12.42 -28.67 6.01
C VAL A 59 -11.24 -27.71 5.89
N ALA A 60 -11.45 -26.48 5.43
CA ALA A 60 -10.41 -25.47 5.31
C ALA A 60 -9.79 -25.10 6.66
N GLY A 61 -10.61 -24.84 7.68
CA GLY A 61 -10.12 -24.53 9.03
C GLY A 61 -9.38 -25.70 9.67
N TRP A 62 -9.84 -26.95 9.43
CA TRP A 62 -9.13 -28.13 9.89
C TRP A 62 -7.74 -28.26 9.23
N VAL A 63 -7.65 -28.06 7.91
CA VAL A 63 -6.37 -28.06 7.17
C VAL A 63 -5.45 -26.96 7.69
N ALA A 64 -5.99 -25.77 7.94
CA ALA A 64 -5.21 -24.67 8.51
C ALA A 64 -4.64 -25.00 9.90
N GLN A 65 -5.43 -25.67 10.73
CA GLN A 65 -5.05 -26.05 12.09
C GLN A 65 -3.98 -27.13 12.14
N CYS A 66 -4.15 -28.19 11.34
CA CYS A 66 -3.27 -29.37 11.42
C CYS A 66 -2.12 -29.38 10.41
N GLY A 67 -2.16 -28.50 9.40
CA GLY A 67 -1.18 -28.45 8.30
C GLY A 67 -1.20 -29.66 7.37
N LYS A 68 -2.26 -30.48 7.42
CA LYS A 68 -2.39 -31.72 6.60
C LYS A 68 -3.42 -31.51 5.50
N PRO A 69 -3.12 -31.87 4.24
CA PRO A 69 -4.08 -31.75 3.16
C PRO A 69 -5.26 -32.75 3.32
N ALA A 70 -6.38 -32.44 2.69
CA ALA A 70 -7.57 -33.25 2.73
C ALA A 70 -8.18 -33.43 1.35
N ILE A 71 -8.65 -34.67 1.08
CA ILE A 71 -9.57 -34.98 -0.03
C ILE A 71 -10.88 -35.45 0.62
N VAL A 72 -11.98 -34.82 0.23
CA VAL A 72 -13.35 -35.14 0.67
C VAL A 72 -14.20 -35.26 -0.58
N ASN A 73 -14.61 -36.47 -0.92
CA ASN A 73 -15.44 -36.74 -2.12
C ASN A 73 -16.95 -36.81 -1.83
N ASP A 74 -17.34 -36.74 -0.56
CA ASP A 74 -18.74 -36.62 -0.12
C ASP A 74 -18.76 -35.61 1.05
N ALA A 75 -18.80 -34.30 0.72
CA ALA A 75 -18.69 -33.27 1.68
C ALA A 75 -19.80 -33.27 2.75
N PRO A 76 -21.08 -33.46 2.40
CA PRO A 76 -22.15 -33.51 3.39
C PRO A 76 -22.00 -34.62 4.46
N ARG A 77 -21.26 -35.69 4.15
CA ARG A 77 -21.01 -36.81 5.07
C ARG A 77 -19.70 -36.72 5.83
N ASP A 78 -18.82 -35.80 5.47
CA ASP A 78 -17.56 -35.61 6.19
C ASP A 78 -17.79 -34.85 7.50
N PRO A 79 -17.38 -35.40 8.66
CA PRO A 79 -17.62 -34.76 9.95
C PRO A 79 -16.92 -33.39 10.14
N ARG A 80 -15.95 -33.06 9.29
CA ARG A 80 -15.26 -31.77 9.28
C ARG A 80 -16.00 -30.71 8.46
N PHE A 81 -16.95 -31.11 7.61
CA PHE A 81 -17.67 -30.19 6.75
C PHE A 81 -18.57 -29.24 7.55
N SER A 82 -18.53 -27.94 7.21
CA SER A 82 -19.41 -26.94 7.79
C SER A 82 -20.30 -26.35 6.68
N PRO A 83 -21.63 -26.49 6.79
CA PRO A 83 -22.56 -25.97 5.78
C PRO A 83 -22.76 -24.46 5.84
N ARG A 84 -22.08 -23.77 6.74
CA ARG A 84 -22.26 -22.34 7.00
C ARG A 84 -22.03 -21.46 5.77
N VAL A 85 -20.99 -21.76 4.96
CA VAL A 85 -20.70 -21.04 3.74
C VAL A 85 -21.76 -21.33 2.68
N ASP A 86 -22.11 -22.61 2.51
CA ASP A 86 -23.14 -23.05 1.56
C ASP A 86 -24.50 -22.41 1.85
N THR A 87 -24.92 -22.41 3.11
CA THR A 87 -26.17 -21.78 3.55
C THR A 87 -26.20 -20.27 3.23
N ARG A 88 -25.07 -19.59 3.41
CA ARG A 88 -24.98 -18.15 3.15
C ARG A 88 -24.95 -17.82 1.65
N THR A 89 -24.24 -18.63 0.86
CA THR A 89 -24.02 -18.38 -0.57
C THR A 89 -25.01 -19.11 -1.47
N GLN A 90 -25.81 -20.02 -0.92
CA GLN A 90 -26.66 -20.94 -1.68
C GLN A 90 -25.85 -21.76 -2.70
N PHE A 91 -24.63 -22.13 -2.35
CA PHE A 91 -23.77 -23.02 -3.11
C PHE A 91 -23.90 -24.43 -2.55
N GLU A 92 -23.78 -25.44 -3.37
CA GLU A 92 -23.84 -26.83 -2.96
C GLU A 92 -22.47 -27.48 -3.08
N THR A 93 -21.80 -27.68 -1.94
CA THR A 93 -20.49 -28.33 -1.88
C THR A 93 -20.65 -29.81 -1.81
N ARG A 94 -20.18 -30.52 -2.85
CA ARG A 94 -20.24 -32.00 -2.97
C ARG A 94 -18.89 -32.63 -2.71
N SER A 95 -17.82 -32.04 -3.20
CA SER A 95 -16.46 -32.54 -3.01
C SER A 95 -15.47 -31.43 -2.79
N ILE A 96 -14.43 -31.71 -1.99
CA ILE A 96 -13.39 -30.72 -1.61
C ILE A 96 -12.02 -31.40 -1.73
N LEU A 97 -11.07 -30.67 -2.33
CA LEU A 97 -9.64 -30.87 -2.16
C LEU A 97 -9.08 -29.63 -1.50
N CYS A 98 -8.50 -29.79 -0.32
CA CYS A 98 -7.93 -28.68 0.42
C CYS A 98 -6.44 -28.93 0.73
N ALA A 99 -5.59 -28.01 0.36
CA ALA A 99 -4.14 -28.06 0.56
C ALA A 99 -3.64 -26.88 1.41
N PRO A 100 -2.76 -27.12 2.40
CA PRO A 100 -2.19 -26.04 3.18
C PRO A 100 -1.12 -25.31 2.37
N LEU A 101 -1.08 -23.96 2.50
CA LEU A 101 0.06 -23.14 2.12
C LEU A 101 1.03 -23.12 3.29
N VAL A 102 2.11 -23.88 3.17
CA VAL A 102 3.11 -23.97 4.24
C VAL A 102 4.35 -23.18 3.87
N SER A 103 4.77 -22.27 4.74
CA SER A 103 6.04 -21.59 4.63
C SER A 103 6.76 -21.61 5.98
N ARG A 104 8.05 -21.92 5.97
CA ARG A 104 8.90 -22.02 7.18
C ARG A 104 8.32 -22.92 8.28
N GLY A 105 7.62 -24.01 7.88
CA GLY A 105 7.01 -24.96 8.82
C GLY A 105 5.70 -24.51 9.45
N ARG A 106 5.12 -23.37 9.01
CA ARG A 106 3.82 -22.87 9.47
C ARG A 106 2.82 -22.81 8.33
N THR A 107 1.56 -23.09 8.62
CA THR A 107 0.48 -22.90 7.66
C THR A 107 0.10 -21.42 7.64
N ILE A 108 0.36 -20.74 6.53
CA ILE A 108 0.04 -19.31 6.32
C ILE A 108 -1.31 -19.10 5.63
N GLY A 109 -1.89 -20.19 5.08
CA GLY A 109 -3.15 -20.15 4.37
C GLY A 109 -3.55 -21.53 3.88
N VAL A 110 -4.65 -21.59 3.15
CA VAL A 110 -5.15 -22.84 2.52
C VAL A 110 -5.69 -22.55 1.12
N LEU A 111 -5.46 -23.47 0.21
CA LEU A 111 -6.12 -23.51 -1.10
C LEU A 111 -7.21 -24.58 -1.05
N GLU A 112 -8.43 -24.22 -1.40
CA GLU A 112 -9.57 -25.10 -1.46
C GLU A 112 -10.13 -25.15 -2.89
N ILE A 113 -10.28 -26.34 -3.43
CA ILE A 113 -10.84 -26.62 -4.75
C ILE A 113 -12.13 -27.41 -4.53
N ILE A 114 -13.23 -26.96 -5.13
CA ILE A 114 -14.57 -27.46 -4.80
C ILE A 114 -15.25 -27.97 -6.05
N ASN A 115 -15.90 -29.13 -5.94
CA ASN A 115 -16.72 -29.79 -6.96
C ASN A 115 -15.93 -30.02 -8.25
N LYS A 116 -14.97 -30.94 -8.23
CA LYS A 116 -14.24 -31.38 -9.43
C LYS A 116 -15.18 -31.86 -10.54
N VAL A 117 -14.91 -31.35 -11.74
CA VAL A 117 -15.65 -31.80 -12.94
C VAL A 117 -15.01 -33.10 -13.50
N GLY A 118 -15.85 -34.06 -13.86
CA GLY A 118 -15.40 -35.30 -14.52
C GLY A 118 -14.98 -36.43 -13.56
N GLY A 119 -15.36 -36.36 -12.27
CA GLY A 119 -15.17 -37.43 -11.31
C GLY A 119 -14.66 -37.00 -9.93
N PRO A 120 -14.35 -37.94 -9.05
CA PRO A 120 -13.88 -37.62 -7.71
C PRO A 120 -12.45 -37.05 -7.71
N PHE A 121 -12.08 -36.34 -6.66
CA PHE A 121 -10.68 -35.97 -6.40
C PHE A 121 -9.85 -37.21 -6.10
N THR A 122 -8.65 -37.25 -6.68
CA THR A 122 -7.72 -38.38 -6.55
C THR A 122 -6.44 -37.96 -5.80
N ARG A 123 -5.62 -38.94 -5.40
CA ARG A 123 -4.29 -38.67 -4.85
C ARG A 123 -3.37 -37.96 -5.85
N ALA A 124 -3.55 -38.22 -7.15
CA ALA A 124 -2.77 -37.54 -8.19
C ALA A 124 -3.12 -36.06 -8.27
N ASP A 125 -4.41 -35.69 -8.17
CA ASP A 125 -4.83 -34.28 -8.08
C ASP A 125 -4.22 -33.62 -6.87
N LEU A 126 -4.23 -34.24 -5.71
CA LEU A 126 -3.64 -33.72 -4.50
C LEU A 126 -2.13 -33.49 -4.66
N GLN A 127 -1.40 -34.45 -5.21
CA GLN A 127 0.03 -34.36 -5.42
C GLN A 127 0.35 -33.21 -6.38
N LEU A 128 -0.40 -33.02 -7.44
CA LEU A 128 -0.28 -31.93 -8.37
C LEU A 128 -0.46 -30.57 -7.67
N VAL A 129 -1.53 -30.45 -6.87
CA VAL A 129 -1.82 -29.22 -6.11
C VAL A 129 -0.69 -28.91 -5.13
N LEU A 130 -0.23 -29.89 -4.36
CA LEU A 130 0.86 -29.68 -3.39
C LEU A 130 2.15 -29.21 -4.06
N THR A 131 2.51 -29.77 -5.22
CA THR A 131 3.68 -29.35 -5.99
C THR A 131 3.61 -27.88 -6.44
N LEU A 132 2.41 -27.39 -6.73
CA LEU A 132 2.20 -26.01 -7.16
C LEU A 132 2.07 -25.03 -5.98
N VAL A 133 1.45 -25.46 -4.89
CA VAL A 133 1.15 -24.61 -3.74
C VAL A 133 2.40 -24.32 -2.90
N GLU A 134 3.34 -25.24 -2.80
CA GLU A 134 4.54 -25.08 -1.97
C GLU A 134 5.42 -23.87 -2.38
N PRO A 135 5.86 -23.73 -3.66
CA PRO A 135 6.62 -22.54 -4.08
C PRO A 135 5.80 -21.26 -3.98
N CYS A 136 4.48 -21.36 -4.12
CA CYS A 136 3.58 -20.22 -4.02
C CYS A 136 3.46 -19.69 -2.59
N ALA A 137 3.42 -20.58 -1.60
CA ALA A 137 3.39 -20.17 -0.20
C ALA A 137 4.63 -19.32 0.16
N ILE A 138 5.81 -19.72 -0.31
CA ILE A 138 7.06 -18.98 -0.10
C ILE A 138 7.00 -17.61 -0.79
N ALA A 139 6.52 -17.56 -2.04
CA ALA A 139 6.42 -16.31 -2.79
C ALA A 139 5.42 -15.33 -2.14
N ILE A 140 4.28 -15.82 -1.67
CA ILE A 140 3.26 -15.05 -0.98
C ILE A 140 3.82 -14.51 0.36
N GLU A 141 4.45 -15.37 1.18
CA GLU A 141 5.04 -14.93 2.44
C GLU A 141 6.11 -13.86 2.23
N ASN A 142 7.02 -14.06 1.26
CA ASN A 142 8.05 -13.08 0.93
C ASN A 142 7.44 -11.74 0.48
N ALA A 143 6.38 -11.76 -0.32
CA ALA A 143 5.69 -10.55 -0.75
C ALA A 143 5.00 -9.83 0.43
N ILE A 144 4.37 -10.56 1.36
CA ILE A 144 3.77 -10.01 2.59
C ILE A 144 4.85 -9.43 3.50
N LEU A 145 5.97 -10.14 3.70
CA LEU A 145 7.08 -9.66 4.53
C LEU A 145 7.72 -8.41 3.92
N PHE A 146 7.93 -8.39 2.62
CA PHE A 146 8.44 -7.22 1.90
C PHE A 146 7.52 -6.02 2.09
N GLN A 147 6.20 -6.19 1.88
CA GLN A 147 5.21 -5.13 2.10
C GLN A 147 5.19 -4.65 3.56
N ARG A 148 5.32 -5.55 4.55
CA ARG A 148 5.43 -5.16 5.96
C ARG A 148 6.72 -4.37 6.24
N THR A 149 7.82 -4.75 5.62
CA THR A 149 9.11 -4.04 5.76
C THR A 149 9.03 -2.65 5.14
N GLU A 150 8.49 -2.50 3.94
CA GLU A 150 8.20 -1.19 3.33
C GLU A 150 7.27 -0.35 4.22
N GLN A 151 6.32 -1.03 4.88
CA GLN A 151 5.44 -0.35 5.84
C GLN A 151 6.15 0.14 7.11
N LEU A 152 7.29 -0.38 7.47
CA LEU A 152 8.07 0.05 8.63
C LEU A 152 9.06 1.17 8.29
N THR A 153 9.37 1.39 7.01
CA THR A 153 10.23 2.51 6.61
C THR A 153 9.49 3.83 6.81
N ILE A 154 10.14 4.77 7.42
CA ILE A 154 9.64 6.13 7.65
C ILE A 154 10.23 7.13 6.66
N THR A 155 11.18 6.69 5.83
CA THR A 155 11.92 7.51 4.87
C THR A 155 11.64 7.09 3.43
N ASP A 156 11.78 8.05 2.51
CA ASP A 156 11.82 7.83 1.08
C ASP A 156 13.21 7.33 0.66
N ASP A 157 13.27 6.25 -0.11
CA ASP A 157 14.53 5.59 -0.45
C ASP A 157 15.45 6.42 -1.34
N LEU A 158 14.88 7.31 -2.17
CA LEU A 158 15.64 8.14 -3.08
C LEU A 158 16.20 9.38 -2.39
N THR A 159 15.35 10.14 -1.73
CA THR A 159 15.70 11.46 -1.15
C THR A 159 16.17 11.37 0.30
N ARG A 160 15.93 10.25 0.97
CA ARG A 160 16.17 10.03 2.42
C ARG A 160 15.37 10.95 3.34
N LEU A 161 14.46 11.74 2.80
CA LEU A 161 13.48 12.51 3.56
C LEU A 161 12.42 11.57 4.17
N PHE A 162 11.58 12.09 5.05
CA PHE A 162 10.42 11.32 5.48
C PHE A 162 9.50 11.01 4.29
N ASN A 163 8.79 9.89 4.36
CA ASN A 163 7.80 9.53 3.36
C ASN A 163 6.40 10.04 3.75
N SER A 164 5.45 9.98 2.82
CA SER A 164 4.05 10.41 3.04
C SER A 164 3.36 9.71 4.21
N ARG A 165 3.75 8.48 4.52
CA ARG A 165 3.22 7.73 5.67
C ARG A 165 3.64 8.35 6.99
N TYR A 166 4.94 8.60 7.18
CA TYR A 166 5.43 9.25 8.40
C TYR A 166 4.83 10.64 8.56
N LEU A 167 4.72 11.40 7.47
CA LEU A 167 4.07 12.69 7.44
C LEU A 167 2.66 12.64 8.05
N ASN A 168 1.81 11.71 7.60
CA ASN A 168 0.44 11.57 8.09
C ASN A 168 0.39 11.18 9.58
N LEU A 169 1.26 10.26 10.01
CA LEU A 169 1.37 9.88 11.42
C LEU A 169 1.81 11.05 12.29
N TYR A 170 2.79 11.83 11.84
CA TYR A 170 3.28 13.01 12.54
C TYR A 170 2.21 14.09 12.66
N LEU A 171 1.58 14.46 11.54
CA LEU A 171 0.49 15.44 11.52
C LEU A 171 -0.66 15.07 12.46
N GLY A 172 -1.06 13.80 12.47
CA GLY A 172 -2.11 13.33 13.36
C GLY A 172 -1.79 13.49 14.85
N ARG A 173 -0.51 13.37 15.23
CA ARG A 173 -0.04 13.60 16.61
C ARG A 173 0.09 15.10 16.92
N GLU A 174 0.67 15.85 15.99
CA GLU A 174 0.98 17.25 16.18
C GLU A 174 -0.29 18.12 16.22
N ILE A 175 -1.30 17.85 15.41
CA ILE A 175 -2.60 18.53 15.49
C ILE A 175 -3.26 18.34 16.86
N LYS A 176 -3.15 17.13 17.45
CA LYS A 176 -3.66 16.91 18.82
C LYS A 176 -2.91 17.75 19.87
N ARG A 177 -1.59 17.93 19.67
CA ARG A 177 -0.75 18.82 20.48
C ARG A 177 -1.18 20.27 20.30
N CYS A 178 -1.30 20.73 19.07
CA CYS A 178 -1.72 22.08 18.72
C CYS A 178 -3.09 22.43 19.31
N LYS A 179 -4.06 21.50 19.19
CA LYS A 179 -5.39 21.66 19.80
C LYS A 179 -5.35 21.82 21.32
N ARG A 180 -4.48 21.08 22.00
CA ARG A 180 -4.35 21.13 23.47
C ARG A 180 -3.75 22.43 23.96
N HIS A 181 -2.78 22.98 23.20
CA HIS A 181 -2.00 24.14 23.63
C HIS A 181 -2.40 25.45 22.94
N GLY A 182 -3.33 25.44 22.00
CA GLY A 182 -3.76 26.63 21.25
C GLY A 182 -2.68 27.19 20.35
N ILE A 183 -1.78 26.37 19.82
CA ILE A 183 -0.64 26.79 18.98
C ILE A 183 -0.89 26.51 17.52
N PRO A 184 -0.42 27.37 16.58
CA PRO A 184 -0.59 27.15 15.15
C PRO A 184 0.37 26.06 14.63
N LEU A 185 -0.01 25.46 13.49
CA LEU A 185 0.83 24.57 12.71
C LEU A 185 0.61 24.89 11.23
N SER A 186 1.67 25.09 10.46
CA SER A 186 1.55 25.29 9.02
C SER A 186 2.06 24.10 8.22
N VAL A 187 1.42 23.87 7.09
CA VAL A 187 1.81 22.88 6.08
C VAL A 187 2.10 23.61 4.79
N ILE A 188 3.27 23.38 4.21
CA ILE A 188 3.63 23.81 2.87
C ILE A 188 3.61 22.58 1.98
N PHE A 189 2.82 22.61 0.90
CA PHE A 189 2.83 21.63 -0.17
C PHE A 189 3.51 22.23 -1.38
N LEU A 190 4.44 21.54 -1.98
CA LEU A 190 5.14 22.03 -3.18
C LEU A 190 5.29 20.93 -4.22
N ASP A 191 5.32 21.36 -5.48
CA ASP A 191 5.50 20.49 -6.63
C ASP A 191 6.46 21.18 -7.63
N LEU A 192 7.34 20.38 -8.24
CA LEU A 192 8.39 20.89 -9.15
C LEU A 192 7.81 21.22 -10.52
N ASP A 193 8.03 22.44 -10.97
CA ASP A 193 7.53 22.91 -12.27
C ASP A 193 8.40 22.36 -13.41
N GLY A 194 7.78 21.59 -14.31
CA GLY A 194 8.47 21.10 -15.52
C GLY A 194 9.40 19.91 -15.27
N PHE A 195 9.31 19.23 -14.12
CA PHE A 195 10.12 18.05 -13.79
C PHE A 195 10.06 16.95 -14.86
N LYS A 196 8.89 16.75 -15.49
CA LYS A 196 8.76 15.81 -16.62
C LYS A 196 9.74 16.14 -17.74
N GLY A 197 9.99 17.43 -18.02
CA GLY A 197 10.97 17.85 -19.05
C GLY A 197 12.39 17.41 -18.74
N ILE A 198 12.79 17.36 -17.48
CA ILE A 198 14.10 16.81 -17.04
C ILE A 198 14.18 15.31 -17.41
N ASN A 199 13.13 14.54 -17.07
CA ASN A 199 13.09 13.12 -17.42
C ASN A 199 13.10 12.87 -18.93
N ASP A 200 12.30 13.62 -19.67
CA ASP A 200 12.16 13.47 -21.13
C ASP A 200 13.46 13.85 -21.87
N GLN A 201 14.20 14.85 -21.39
CA GLN A 201 15.41 15.35 -22.01
C GLN A 201 16.68 14.60 -21.57
N TYR A 202 16.80 14.25 -20.28
CA TYR A 202 18.05 13.73 -19.69
C TYR A 202 17.90 12.32 -19.10
N GLY A 203 16.70 11.74 -19.17
CA GLY A 203 16.41 10.40 -18.67
C GLY A 203 16.07 10.34 -17.16
N HIS A 204 15.49 9.22 -16.74
CA HIS A 204 15.03 9.02 -15.35
C HIS A 204 16.13 9.08 -14.28
N LEU A 205 17.38 8.76 -14.63
CA LEU A 205 18.50 8.89 -13.69
C LEU A 205 18.79 10.35 -13.36
N ALA A 206 18.70 11.23 -14.36
CA ALA A 206 18.83 12.68 -14.14
C ALA A 206 17.68 13.21 -13.29
N GLY A 207 16.43 12.79 -13.55
CA GLY A 207 15.29 13.12 -12.71
C GLY A 207 15.49 12.69 -11.26
N SER A 208 15.97 11.47 -11.03
CA SER A 208 16.29 10.97 -9.68
C SER A 208 17.36 11.82 -8.99
N GLY A 209 18.41 12.21 -9.70
CA GLY A 209 19.44 13.15 -9.20
C GLY A 209 18.85 14.49 -8.81
N THR A 210 17.99 15.07 -9.68
CA THR A 210 17.29 16.33 -9.41
C THR A 210 16.45 16.25 -8.13
N LEU A 211 15.67 15.18 -7.94
CA LEU A 211 14.87 14.99 -6.71
C LEU A 211 15.74 14.91 -5.45
N THR A 212 16.88 14.24 -5.55
CA THR A 212 17.83 14.17 -4.42
C THR A 212 18.42 15.55 -4.08
N GLU A 213 18.80 16.34 -5.09
CA GLU A 213 19.30 17.71 -4.88
C GLU A 213 18.23 18.63 -4.31
N VAL A 214 16.97 18.54 -4.80
CA VAL A 214 15.83 19.27 -4.22
C VAL A 214 15.65 18.91 -2.75
N GLY A 215 15.66 17.60 -2.43
CA GLY A 215 15.56 17.14 -1.04
C GLY A 215 16.62 17.77 -0.13
N ARG A 216 17.87 17.86 -0.60
CA ARG A 216 18.96 18.51 0.13
C ARG A 216 18.74 20.01 0.32
N ILE A 217 18.35 20.74 -0.74
CA ILE A 217 18.05 22.17 -0.70
C ILE A 217 16.94 22.46 0.33
N LEU A 218 15.87 21.67 0.29
CA LEU A 218 14.76 21.81 1.22
C LEU A 218 15.19 21.55 2.67
N ALA A 219 16.01 20.51 2.91
CA ALA A 219 16.51 20.17 4.23
C ALA A 219 17.43 21.27 4.82
N GLU A 220 18.27 21.88 4.00
CA GLU A 220 19.11 23.03 4.40
C GLU A 220 18.27 24.30 4.67
N GLY A 221 17.08 24.39 4.09
CA GLY A 221 16.19 25.55 4.21
C GLY A 221 15.15 25.44 5.34
N VAL A 222 15.13 24.38 6.15
CA VAL A 222 14.19 24.19 7.28
C VAL A 222 14.94 23.94 8.58
N ARG A 223 14.25 24.03 9.72
CA ARG A 223 14.82 23.77 11.04
C ARG A 223 14.80 22.27 11.35
N GLU A 224 15.60 21.83 12.31
CA GLU A 224 15.59 20.45 12.80
C GLU A 224 14.22 20.03 13.39
N SER A 225 13.47 20.99 13.93
CA SER A 225 12.11 20.77 14.45
C SER A 225 11.04 20.59 13.36
N ASP A 226 11.34 21.01 12.15
CA ASP A 226 10.42 20.97 11.03
C ASP A 226 10.45 19.56 10.39
N ILE A 227 9.34 19.13 9.83
CA ILE A 227 9.26 17.84 9.15
C ILE A 227 9.23 18.08 7.65
N LEU A 228 10.18 17.47 6.96
CA LEU A 228 10.27 17.48 5.51
C LEU A 228 10.03 16.08 4.97
N ALA A 229 9.04 15.95 4.10
CA ALA A 229 8.65 14.67 3.51
C ALA A 229 8.56 14.77 1.99
N ARG A 230 8.94 13.69 1.31
CA ARG A 230 8.53 13.48 -0.08
C ARG A 230 7.16 12.82 -0.10
N TYR A 231 6.17 13.52 -0.69
CA TYR A 231 4.79 13.06 -0.69
C TYR A 231 4.55 12.00 -1.77
N GLY A 232 5.12 12.21 -2.96
CA GLY A 232 5.11 11.28 -4.08
C GLY A 232 5.64 11.95 -5.35
N GLY A 233 6.18 11.19 -6.32
CA GLY A 233 6.66 11.75 -7.57
C GLY A 233 7.65 12.90 -7.38
N ASP A 234 7.25 14.10 -7.78
CA ASP A 234 7.96 15.38 -7.67
C ASP A 234 7.34 16.33 -6.63
N GLU A 235 6.49 15.78 -5.73
CA GLU A 235 5.80 16.51 -4.68
C GLU A 235 6.50 16.36 -3.32
N PHE A 236 6.61 17.47 -2.59
CA PHE A 236 7.19 17.51 -1.25
C PHE A 236 6.28 18.28 -0.29
N VAL A 237 6.36 17.94 0.99
CA VAL A 237 5.59 18.58 2.06
C VAL A 237 6.51 18.97 3.20
N VAL A 238 6.38 20.22 3.68
CA VAL A 238 7.04 20.71 4.88
C VAL A 238 5.99 20.98 5.94
N VAL A 239 6.17 20.44 7.13
CA VAL A 239 5.35 20.73 8.31
C VAL A 239 6.14 21.63 9.24
N LEU A 240 5.56 22.74 9.60
CA LEU A 240 6.17 23.79 10.44
C LEU A 240 5.40 23.89 11.76
N PRO A 241 5.84 23.20 12.82
CA PRO A 241 5.24 23.33 14.14
C PRO A 241 5.34 24.77 14.65
N GLU A 242 4.36 25.20 15.44
CA GLU A 242 4.35 26.51 16.13
C GLU A 242 4.55 27.70 15.18
N THR A 243 4.12 27.55 13.93
CA THR A 243 4.38 28.53 12.87
C THR A 243 3.05 28.98 12.24
N PRO A 244 2.68 30.26 12.32
CA PRO A 244 1.50 30.80 11.64
C PRO A 244 1.73 30.95 10.13
N ALA A 245 0.65 31.21 9.37
CA ALA A 245 0.71 31.37 7.91
C ALA A 245 1.76 32.41 7.45
N SER A 246 1.89 33.52 8.15
CA SER A 246 2.89 34.56 7.82
C SER A 246 4.33 34.07 7.96
N GLY A 247 4.62 33.26 8.98
CA GLY A 247 5.92 32.62 9.14
C GLY A 247 6.20 31.56 8.07
N ALA A 248 5.18 30.76 7.73
CA ALA A 248 5.27 29.77 6.68
C ALA A 248 5.53 30.39 5.31
N LEU A 249 4.93 31.55 5.02
CA LEU A 249 5.16 32.30 3.78
C LEU A 249 6.64 32.74 3.63
N VAL A 250 7.27 33.17 4.71
CA VAL A 250 8.70 33.54 4.68
C VAL A 250 9.59 32.34 4.38
N ILE A 251 9.26 31.18 5.00
CA ILE A 251 10.02 29.95 4.76
C ILE A 251 9.80 29.47 3.32
N ALA A 252 8.55 29.46 2.85
CA ALA A 252 8.22 29.07 1.48
C ALA A 252 8.95 29.91 0.43
N GLU A 253 9.01 31.25 0.62
CA GLU A 253 9.74 32.14 -0.30
C GLU A 253 11.25 31.86 -0.31
N ARG A 254 11.84 31.58 0.86
CA ARG A 254 13.24 31.16 0.95
C ARG A 254 13.51 29.87 0.17
N LEU A 255 12.66 28.86 0.35
CA LEU A 255 12.77 27.56 -0.33
C LEU A 255 12.56 27.71 -1.85
N ARG A 256 11.57 28.50 -2.26
CA ARG A 256 11.27 28.77 -3.66
C ARG A 256 12.49 29.36 -4.37
N ARG A 257 13.09 30.43 -3.79
CA ARG A 257 14.29 31.07 -4.33
C ARG A 257 15.47 30.12 -4.39
N ALA A 258 15.70 29.34 -3.33
CA ALA A 258 16.80 28.40 -3.29
C ALA A 258 16.70 27.34 -4.41
N ILE A 259 15.49 26.87 -4.74
CA ILE A 259 15.26 25.96 -5.86
C ILE A 259 15.47 26.69 -7.20
N GLU A 260 14.89 27.88 -7.38
CA GLU A 260 14.97 28.65 -8.63
C GLU A 260 16.40 29.04 -9.01
N GLU A 261 17.23 29.42 -8.03
CA GLU A 261 18.61 29.86 -8.24
C GLU A 261 19.58 28.70 -8.44
N HIS A 262 19.21 27.49 -8.01
CA HIS A 262 20.10 26.32 -8.07
C HIS A 262 20.28 25.82 -9.50
N ARG A 263 21.50 25.34 -9.80
CA ARG A 263 21.85 24.65 -11.04
C ARG A 263 21.96 23.17 -10.78
N PHE A 264 20.91 22.47 -11.15
CA PHE A 264 20.81 21.04 -10.93
C PHE A 264 21.71 20.25 -11.86
N LEU A 265 22.28 19.17 -11.36
CA LEU A 265 23.09 18.23 -12.11
C LEU A 265 24.39 18.82 -12.71
N GLU A 266 24.92 19.91 -12.09
CA GLU A 266 26.20 20.49 -12.51
C GLU A 266 27.38 19.49 -12.50
N PRO A 267 27.50 18.60 -11.49
CA PRO A 267 28.55 17.56 -11.50
C PRO A 267 28.48 16.61 -12.67
N GLN A 268 27.30 16.47 -13.29
CA GLN A 268 27.05 15.64 -14.49
C GLN A 268 27.18 16.46 -15.80
N GLY A 269 27.51 17.74 -15.71
CA GLY A 269 27.68 18.64 -16.85
C GLY A 269 26.36 19.11 -17.49
N ILE A 270 25.21 19.00 -16.79
CA ILE A 270 23.89 19.33 -17.33
C ILE A 270 23.47 20.76 -17.02
N ALA A 271 23.69 21.26 -15.80
CA ALA A 271 23.31 22.60 -15.33
C ALA A 271 21.84 22.98 -15.61
N ALA A 272 20.90 22.05 -15.33
CA ALA A 272 19.48 22.27 -15.52
C ALA A 272 18.90 23.28 -14.51
N ARG A 273 17.83 23.98 -14.91
CA ARG A 273 17.06 24.84 -14.02
C ARG A 273 15.63 24.34 -13.90
N ILE A 274 15.10 24.40 -12.70
CA ILE A 274 13.73 24.03 -12.38
C ILE A 274 13.20 25.01 -11.32
N SER A 275 11.91 25.27 -11.33
CA SER A 275 11.22 26.02 -10.28
C SER A 275 10.25 25.11 -9.51
N ALA A 276 9.56 25.65 -8.52
CA ALA A 276 8.52 24.94 -7.80
C ALA A 276 7.36 25.87 -7.46
N SER A 277 6.16 25.31 -7.45
CA SER A 277 4.92 25.98 -7.03
C SER A 277 4.55 25.53 -5.63
N PHE A 278 4.15 26.49 -4.77
CA PHE A 278 3.95 26.28 -3.35
C PHE A 278 2.54 26.65 -2.92
N GLY A 279 1.95 25.83 -2.06
CA GLY A 279 0.69 26.13 -1.37
C GLY A 279 0.86 26.00 0.13
N ILE A 280 0.22 26.86 0.90
CA ILE A 280 0.33 26.93 2.35
C ILE A 280 -1.05 26.78 2.99
N SER A 281 -1.15 25.92 3.99
CA SER A 281 -2.31 25.82 4.88
C SER A 281 -1.88 25.89 6.33
N THR A 282 -2.76 26.37 7.23
CA THR A 282 -2.47 26.53 8.65
C THR A 282 -3.61 26.02 9.52
N TYR A 283 -3.27 25.27 10.55
CA TYR A 283 -4.16 24.90 11.63
C TYR A 283 -4.22 26.03 12.67
N PRO A 284 -5.39 26.42 13.20
CA PRO A 284 -6.71 25.89 12.88
C PRO A 284 -7.40 26.62 11.72
N ASP A 285 -6.82 27.65 11.14
CA ASP A 285 -7.46 28.66 10.29
C ASP A 285 -8.06 28.06 9.00
N HIS A 286 -7.33 27.13 8.37
CA HIS A 286 -7.72 26.57 7.06
C HIS A 286 -8.30 25.15 7.15
N ALA A 287 -7.90 24.37 8.17
CA ALA A 287 -8.44 23.02 8.43
C ALA A 287 -8.12 22.53 9.84
N LEU A 288 -8.88 21.53 10.31
CA LEU A 288 -8.77 20.93 11.65
C LEU A 288 -8.24 19.49 11.63
N SER A 289 -8.02 18.91 10.45
CA SER A 289 -7.52 17.53 10.27
C SER A 289 -6.27 17.49 9.41
N PRO A 290 -5.43 16.44 9.53
CA PRO A 290 -4.26 16.23 8.68
C PRO A 290 -4.59 16.28 7.19
N GLU A 291 -5.61 15.51 6.79
CA GLU A 291 -6.04 15.39 5.41
C GLU A 291 -6.55 16.73 4.87
N GLY A 292 -7.30 17.47 5.70
CA GLY A 292 -7.81 18.80 5.34
C GLY A 292 -6.68 19.81 5.14
N LEU A 293 -5.65 19.80 5.98
CA LEU A 293 -4.48 20.68 5.82
C LEU A 293 -3.72 20.36 4.53
N ILE A 294 -3.41 19.10 4.29
CA ILE A 294 -2.73 18.67 3.06
C ILE A 294 -3.56 19.09 1.84
N GLN A 295 -4.86 18.78 1.83
CA GLN A 295 -5.74 19.11 0.71
C GLN A 295 -5.83 20.63 0.45
N LYS A 296 -5.91 21.44 1.50
CA LYS A 296 -5.98 22.91 1.36
C LYS A 296 -4.64 23.49 0.85
N ALA A 297 -3.51 22.95 1.29
CA ALA A 297 -2.20 23.34 0.78
C ALA A 297 -2.04 22.92 -0.69
N ASP A 298 -2.39 21.70 -1.05
CA ASP A 298 -2.38 21.19 -2.42
C ASP A 298 -3.24 22.05 -3.36
N GLN A 299 -4.48 22.36 -2.96
CA GLN A 299 -5.37 23.24 -3.74
C GLN A 299 -4.78 24.63 -3.96
N ALA A 300 -4.08 25.19 -2.95
CA ALA A 300 -3.40 26.47 -3.09
C ALA A 300 -2.21 26.37 -4.06
N MET A 301 -1.39 25.33 -3.96
CA MET A 301 -0.30 25.05 -4.89
C MET A 301 -0.81 24.87 -6.33
N TYR A 302 -1.91 24.15 -6.51
CA TYR A 302 -2.49 23.95 -7.82
C TYR A 302 -2.94 25.27 -8.49
N ARG A 303 -3.52 26.21 -7.73
CA ARG A 303 -3.87 27.56 -8.26
C ARG A 303 -2.63 28.34 -8.72
N VAL A 304 -1.48 28.16 -8.07
CA VAL A 304 -0.20 28.74 -8.55
C VAL A 304 0.19 28.13 -9.89
N LYS A 305 0.07 26.79 -10.03
CA LYS A 305 0.38 26.09 -11.27
C LYS A 305 -0.50 26.50 -12.46
N GLU A 306 -1.78 26.79 -12.20
CA GLU A 306 -2.72 27.24 -13.24
C GLU A 306 -2.43 28.67 -13.74
N ARG A 307 -1.75 29.50 -12.94
CA ARG A 307 -1.40 30.88 -13.32
C ARG A 307 -0.02 30.93 -13.97
N GLU A 308 0.98 31.28 -13.21
CA GLU A 308 2.34 31.60 -13.74
C GLU A 308 3.40 30.60 -13.29
N LYS A 309 3.05 29.61 -12.44
CA LYS A 309 4.01 28.71 -11.76
C LYS A 309 5.01 29.52 -10.91
N ASN A 310 6.02 28.83 -10.32
CA ASN A 310 7.10 29.46 -9.57
C ASN A 310 6.60 30.52 -8.58
N GLY A 311 5.56 30.22 -7.82
CA GLY A 311 4.90 31.15 -6.92
C GLY A 311 4.44 30.48 -5.63
N ILE A 312 3.80 31.26 -4.78
CA ILE A 312 3.29 30.82 -3.48
C ILE A 312 1.86 31.34 -3.29
N GLU A 313 0.98 30.47 -2.81
CA GLU A 313 -0.37 30.86 -2.42
C GLU A 313 -0.73 30.31 -1.05
N VAL A 314 -1.37 31.12 -0.21
CA VAL A 314 -1.94 30.69 1.06
C VAL A 314 -3.39 30.24 0.83
N ALA A 315 -3.77 29.12 1.43
CA ALA A 315 -5.14 28.60 1.36
C ALA A 315 -6.17 29.62 1.89
N VAL A 316 -7.38 29.52 1.38
CA VAL A 316 -8.53 30.35 1.77
C VAL A 316 -9.57 29.47 2.47
#